data_e92b5bcbcf165c6ecd539e7ed4ebb1ed
#
_entry.id   e92b5bcbcf165c6ecd539e7ed4ebb1ed
#
_cell.length_a   1.000
_cell.length_b   1.000
_cell.length_c   1.000
_cell.angle_alpha   90.00
_cell.angle_beta   90.00
_cell.angle_gamma   90.00
#
_symmetry.space_group_name_H-M   'P 1'
#
loop_
_entity.id
_entity.type
_entity.pdbx_description
1 polymer ?
#
loop_
_entity_poly.entity_id
_entity_poly.type
_entity_poly.pdbx_seq_one_letter_code
_entity_poly.pdbx_strand_id
1 'polypeptide(L)'
;MIKPKKHFAQYFLKNKNIIAKIIKSADLKISDFILEIGPGTGVLTKXLXKXAKLVIAVEKXKQMVNYLLKXXKKTNLQIIQSDILKLNINTLXRRYRISKINKIIANLPYYITGQFLKKFSGIFMVLMLQKEVAKRICSKKTSLLSLAVKSWGKPRIISYVSGSAFSPKPKVDSAIIKILPLKKKYKINFALAKSAFAQKRKQIGNTLDKKLLKKAKINPKLRPEDLDIKNWEILSKICG
;
A
#
# COMPACT_ATOMS: atom_id res chain seq x y z
N MET A 1 -30.35 4.38 4.05
CA MET A 1 -28.94 4.66 4.38
C MET A 1 -28.19 3.34 4.62
N ILE A 2 -26.97 3.17 4.07
CA ILE A 2 -26.16 1.97 4.31
C ILE A 2 -25.55 2.05 5.70
N LYS A 3 -25.84 1.04 6.55
CA LYS A 3 -25.22 0.95 7.88
C LYS A 3 -23.85 0.27 7.76
N PRO A 4 -22.76 0.91 8.27
CA PRO A 4 -21.43 0.30 8.26
C PRO A 4 -21.39 -0.98 9.09
N LYS A 5 -20.76 -2.00 8.58
CA LYS A 5 -20.58 -3.27 9.31
C LYS A 5 -19.22 -3.25 10.02
N LYS A 6 -19.24 -3.14 11.36
CA LYS A 6 -18.02 -3.04 12.20
C LYS A 6 -17.04 -4.20 11.99
N HIS A 7 -17.54 -5.42 11.80
CA HIS A 7 -16.68 -6.60 11.60
C HIS A 7 -15.92 -6.60 10.28
N PHE A 8 -16.32 -5.75 9.30
CA PHE A 8 -15.56 -5.52 8.06
C PHE A 8 -14.64 -4.31 8.14
N ALA A 9 -14.49 -3.69 9.32
CA ALA A 9 -13.69 -2.48 9.52
C ALA A 9 -14.04 -1.38 8.50
N GLN A 10 -15.35 -1.19 8.24
CA GLN A 10 -15.84 -0.20 7.28
C GLN A 10 -15.84 1.19 7.92
N TYR A 11 -14.90 2.04 7.51
CA TYR A 11 -14.81 3.45 7.90
C TYR A 11 -14.91 4.28 6.63
N PHE A 12 -16.09 4.90 6.42
CA PHE A 12 -16.34 5.69 5.20
C PHE A 12 -15.73 7.09 5.35
N LEU A 13 -14.84 7.43 4.44
CA LEU A 13 -14.23 8.76 4.37
C LEU A 13 -15.31 9.76 3.96
N LYS A 14 -15.48 10.83 4.75
CA LYS A 14 -16.47 11.89 4.47
C LYS A 14 -15.83 13.24 4.18
N ASN A 15 -14.62 13.46 4.66
CA ASN A 15 -13.96 14.77 4.61
C ASN A 15 -13.49 15.09 3.18
N LYS A 16 -14.10 16.12 2.57
CA LYS A 16 -13.82 16.55 1.20
C LYS A 16 -12.36 16.99 1.01
N ASN A 17 -11.75 17.66 2.02
CA ASN A 17 -10.36 18.11 1.94
C ASN A 17 -9.38 16.93 1.91
N ILE A 18 -9.69 15.87 2.63
CA ILE A 18 -8.86 14.63 2.62
C ILE A 18 -8.98 13.95 1.24
N ILE A 19 -10.19 13.88 0.69
CA ILE A 19 -10.41 13.33 -0.67
C ILE A 19 -9.61 14.14 -1.69
N ALA A 20 -9.67 15.49 -1.62
CA ALA A 20 -8.91 16.37 -2.51
C ALA A 20 -7.39 16.12 -2.39
N LYS A 21 -6.87 15.92 -1.16
CA LYS A 21 -5.45 15.59 -0.94
C LYS A 21 -5.06 14.25 -1.59
N ILE A 22 -5.91 13.23 -1.50
CA ILE A 22 -5.68 11.93 -2.15
C ILE A 22 -5.60 12.13 -3.67
N ILE A 23 -6.58 12.80 -4.26
CA ILE A 23 -6.66 13.05 -5.72
C ILE A 23 -5.44 13.86 -6.20
N LYS A 24 -5.10 14.95 -5.51
CA LYS A 24 -3.92 15.78 -5.83
C LYS A 24 -2.63 14.94 -5.77
N SER A 25 -2.50 14.09 -4.73
CA SER A 25 -1.30 13.24 -4.55
C SER A 25 -1.18 12.16 -5.63
N ALA A 26 -2.31 11.71 -6.18
CA ALA A 26 -2.36 10.68 -7.21
C ALA A 26 -1.87 11.18 -8.57
N ASP A 27 -1.82 12.50 -8.79
CA ASP A 27 -1.32 13.11 -10.03
C ASP A 27 -1.95 12.41 -11.25
N LEU A 28 -3.30 12.42 -11.28
CA LEU A 28 -4.09 11.66 -12.26
C LEU A 28 -3.96 12.24 -13.67
N LYS A 29 -3.91 11.34 -14.63
CA LYS A 29 -3.92 11.66 -16.06
C LYS A 29 -5.13 11.00 -16.71
N ILE A 30 -5.69 11.65 -17.70
CA ILE A 30 -6.86 11.13 -18.44
C ILE A 30 -6.57 9.77 -19.11
N SER A 31 -5.30 9.46 -19.31
CA SER A 31 -4.87 8.17 -19.86
C SER A 31 -4.71 7.07 -18.82
N ASP A 32 -4.88 7.35 -17.52
CA ASP A 32 -4.60 6.38 -16.45
C ASP A 32 -5.66 5.28 -16.37
N PHE A 33 -5.18 4.06 -16.16
CA PHE A 33 -5.97 2.91 -15.72
C PHE A 33 -5.76 2.75 -14.20
N ILE A 34 -6.81 2.97 -13.44
CA ILE A 34 -6.75 3.03 -11.98
C ILE A 34 -7.41 1.80 -11.37
N LEU A 35 -6.76 1.22 -10.37
CA LEU A 35 -7.35 0.20 -9.51
C LEU A 35 -7.69 0.86 -8.17
N GLU A 36 -8.97 0.95 -7.86
CA GLU A 36 -9.47 1.44 -6.57
C GLU A 36 -9.84 0.25 -5.69
N ILE A 37 -9.37 0.25 -4.44
CA ILE A 37 -9.67 -0.82 -3.50
C ILE A 37 -10.56 -0.30 -2.38
N GLY A 38 -11.67 -1.00 -2.16
CA GLY A 38 -12.61 -0.64 -1.13
C GLY A 38 -13.29 0.70 -1.38
N PRO A 39 -13.93 0.88 -2.53
CA PRO A 39 -14.57 2.16 -2.88
C PRO A 39 -15.65 2.61 -1.88
N GLY A 40 -16.20 1.68 -1.10
CA GLY A 40 -17.20 2.00 -0.09
C GLY A 40 -18.42 2.68 -0.70
N THR A 41 -18.72 3.90 -0.24
CA THR A 41 -19.84 4.69 -0.77
C THR A 41 -19.52 5.41 -2.11
N GLY A 42 -18.33 5.18 -2.67
CA GLY A 42 -17.95 5.73 -3.97
C GLY A 42 -17.55 7.21 -3.97
N VAL A 43 -17.29 7.77 -2.79
CA VAL A 43 -16.91 9.21 -2.72
C VAL A 43 -15.59 9.46 -3.45
N LEU A 44 -14.63 8.56 -3.29
CA LEU A 44 -13.34 8.66 -3.98
C LEU A 44 -13.50 8.24 -5.45
N THR A 45 -14.24 7.20 -5.74
CA THR A 45 -14.57 6.70 -7.09
C THR A 45 -15.06 7.83 -7.99
N LYS A 46 -16.03 8.60 -7.51
CA LYS A 46 -16.57 9.78 -8.22
C LYS A 46 -15.48 10.81 -8.61
N UNK A 47 -14.57 10.92 -7.97
CA UNK A 47 -13.52 11.74 -8.18
C UNK A 47 -12.58 11.19 -9.11
N LEU A 48 -12.21 9.97 -9.00
CA LEU A 48 -11.33 9.22 -9.90
C LEU A 48 -11.91 9.08 -11.32
N UNK A 49 -12.97 8.85 -11.44
CA UNK A 49 -13.54 8.71 -12.64
C UNK A 49 -13.47 9.87 -13.47
N LYS A 50 -13.45 11.07 -12.92
CA LYS A 50 -13.31 12.29 -13.73
C LYS A 50 -11.91 12.52 -14.33
N UNK A 51 -11.02 11.82 -13.77
CA UNK A 51 -9.70 12.04 -14.00
C UNK A 51 -9.00 10.93 -14.58
N ALA A 52 -9.66 9.84 -15.00
CA ALA A 52 -8.98 8.62 -15.46
C ALA A 52 -9.62 8.05 -16.74
N LYS A 53 -8.88 7.29 -17.52
CA LYS A 53 -9.41 6.55 -18.68
C LYS A 53 -10.35 5.44 -18.23
N LEU A 54 -9.94 4.69 -17.18
CA LEU A 54 -10.75 3.61 -16.63
C LEU A 54 -10.48 3.47 -15.13
N VAL A 55 -11.53 3.33 -14.35
CA VAL A 55 -11.44 2.99 -12.93
C VAL A 55 -12.00 1.59 -12.73
N ILE A 56 -11.18 0.68 -12.23
CA ILE A 56 -11.61 -0.65 -11.81
C ILE A 56 -11.70 -0.62 -10.29
N ALA A 57 -12.91 -0.67 -9.77
CA ALA A 57 -13.20 -0.59 -8.34
C ALA A 57 -13.47 -1.99 -7.79
N VAL A 58 -12.63 -2.47 -6.88
CA VAL A 58 -12.75 -3.81 -6.31
C VAL A 58 -13.32 -3.71 -4.90
N GLU A 59 -14.49 -4.32 -4.68
CA GLU A 59 -15.20 -4.30 -3.40
C GLU A 59 -15.54 -5.73 -2.96
N LYS A 60 -15.37 -6.02 -1.71
CA LYS A 60 -15.64 -7.34 -1.11
C LYS A 60 -17.10 -7.51 -0.65
N UNK A 61 -17.73 -6.47 -0.29
CA UNK A 61 -18.94 -6.51 0.27
C UNK A 61 -19.96 -6.40 -0.71
N LYS A 62 -20.81 -7.46 -1.02
CA LYS A 62 -21.89 -7.50 -2.02
C LYS A 62 -22.86 -6.31 -1.91
N GLN A 63 -23.24 -6.00 -0.70
CA GLN A 63 -24.14 -4.87 -0.42
C GLN A 63 -23.56 -3.54 -0.95
N MET A 64 -22.23 -3.34 -0.81
CA MET A 64 -21.56 -2.13 -1.30
C MET A 64 -21.46 -2.15 -2.83
N VAL A 65 -21.21 -3.31 -3.41
CA VAL A 65 -21.20 -3.47 -4.88
C VAL A 65 -22.57 -3.08 -5.46
N ASN A 66 -23.65 -3.62 -4.90
CA ASN A 66 -25.01 -3.30 -5.36
C ASN A 66 -25.31 -1.80 -5.22
N TYR A 67 -24.88 -1.20 -4.12
CA TYR A 67 -25.02 0.26 -3.93
C TYR A 67 -24.25 1.05 -5.00
N LEU A 68 -23.00 0.67 -5.25
CA LEU A 68 -22.15 1.35 -6.23
C LEU A 68 -22.69 1.24 -7.65
N LEU A 69 -23.21 0.09 -8.02
CA LEU A 69 -23.83 -0.14 -9.33
C LEU A 69 -25.04 0.77 -9.54
N LYS A 70 -25.81 0.97 -8.52
CA LYS A 70 -26.90 1.97 -8.52
C LYS A 70 -26.40 3.42 -8.48
N UNK A 71 -25.34 3.75 -7.89
CA UNK A 71 -24.92 5.04 -7.60
C UNK A 71 -23.91 5.57 -8.51
N UNK A 72 -23.07 4.89 -9.12
CA UNK A 72 -22.03 5.25 -9.93
C UNK A 72 -22.21 4.73 -11.27
N LYS A 73 -23.09 5.21 -12.11
CA LYS A 73 -23.26 4.87 -13.53
C LYS A 73 -22.34 5.71 -14.41
N LYS A 74 -21.26 5.15 -14.88
CA LYS A 74 -20.27 5.79 -15.76
C LYS A 74 -19.65 4.73 -16.68
N THR A 75 -19.45 5.06 -17.94
CA THR A 75 -18.89 4.18 -18.97
C THR A 75 -17.44 3.76 -18.64
N ASN A 76 -16.69 4.63 -17.95
CA ASN A 76 -15.31 4.37 -17.56
C ASN A 76 -15.16 3.82 -16.12
N LEU A 77 -16.23 3.21 -15.57
CA LEU A 77 -16.19 2.56 -14.25
C LEU A 77 -16.56 1.09 -14.37
N GLN A 78 -15.68 0.24 -13.84
CA GLN A 78 -15.93 -1.20 -13.72
C GLN A 78 -15.92 -1.56 -12.24
N ILE A 79 -17.01 -2.15 -11.76
CA ILE A 79 -17.13 -2.56 -10.35
C ILE A 79 -17.02 -4.08 -10.29
N ILE A 80 -16.10 -4.59 -9.47
CA ILE A 80 -15.85 -6.03 -9.33
C ILE A 80 -16.10 -6.44 -7.89
N GLN A 81 -16.96 -7.42 -7.70
CA GLN A 81 -17.10 -8.07 -6.41
C GLN A 81 -15.98 -9.08 -6.23
N SER A 82 -15.00 -8.78 -5.39
CA SER A 82 -13.90 -9.70 -5.13
C SER A 82 -13.13 -9.32 -3.87
N ASP A 83 -12.47 -10.30 -3.28
CA ASP A 83 -11.41 -10.05 -2.30
C ASP A 83 -10.14 -9.68 -3.09
N ILE A 84 -9.62 -8.48 -2.86
CA ILE A 84 -8.43 -7.98 -3.56
C ILE A 84 -7.21 -8.90 -3.38
N LEU A 85 -7.10 -9.58 -2.26
CA LEU A 85 -5.98 -10.50 -2.02
C LEU A 85 -6.07 -11.77 -2.88
N LYS A 86 -7.27 -12.14 -3.33
CA LYS A 86 -7.48 -13.29 -4.25
C LYS A 86 -7.38 -12.91 -5.72
N LEU A 87 -7.51 -11.62 -6.04
CA LEU A 87 -7.61 -11.13 -7.41
C LEU A 87 -6.24 -11.17 -8.12
N ASN A 88 -6.20 -11.68 -9.35
CA ASN A 88 -5.01 -11.65 -10.20
C ASN A 88 -5.06 -10.42 -11.11
N ILE A 89 -4.04 -9.56 -11.01
CA ILE A 89 -3.97 -8.32 -11.79
C ILE A 89 -3.84 -8.58 -13.30
N ASN A 90 -3.15 -9.66 -13.69
CA ASN A 90 -3.01 -10.02 -15.11
C ASN A 90 -4.34 -10.43 -15.72
N THR A 91 -5.19 -11.10 -14.96
CA THR A 91 -6.56 -11.41 -15.38
C THR A 91 -7.36 -10.13 -15.61
N LEU A 92 -7.21 -9.15 -14.79
CA LEU A 92 -7.81 -7.84 -15.03
C LEU A 92 -7.27 -7.14 -16.29
N UNK A 93 -6.13 -7.09 -16.36
CA UNK A 93 -5.54 -6.50 -17.36
C UNK A 93 -5.98 -7.03 -18.60
N ARG A 94 -6.18 -8.48 -18.87
CA ARG A 94 -6.73 -9.18 -20.04
C ARG A 94 -8.24 -8.90 -20.23
N ARG A 95 -8.99 -9.05 -19.15
CA ARG A 95 -10.46 -8.84 -19.20
C ARG A 95 -10.86 -7.46 -19.76
N TYR A 96 -10.12 -6.42 -19.38
CA TYR A 96 -10.44 -5.04 -19.78
C TYR A 96 -9.57 -4.54 -20.95
N ARG A 97 -8.78 -5.43 -21.56
CA ARG A 97 -7.91 -5.13 -22.72
C ARG A 97 -7.01 -3.91 -22.44
N ILE A 98 -6.39 -3.89 -21.25
CA ILE A 98 -5.49 -2.82 -20.83
C ILE A 98 -4.08 -3.37 -20.65
N SER A 99 -3.06 -2.58 -21.01
CA SER A 99 -1.66 -2.99 -20.93
C SER A 99 -1.17 -3.12 -19.50
N LYS A 100 -1.63 -2.24 -18.60
CA LYS A 100 -1.20 -2.22 -17.19
C LYS A 100 -2.17 -1.42 -16.33
N ILE A 101 -2.12 -1.63 -15.03
CA ILE A 101 -2.69 -0.70 -14.03
C ILE A 101 -1.61 0.37 -13.76
N ASN A 102 -1.91 1.62 -14.02
CA ASN A 102 -0.98 2.75 -13.81
C ASN A 102 -0.87 3.10 -12.33
N LYS A 103 -2.02 3.14 -11.63
CA LYS A 103 -2.07 3.62 -10.26
C LYS A 103 -3.05 2.81 -9.43
N ILE A 104 -2.70 2.60 -8.16
CA ILE A 104 -3.60 2.03 -7.16
C ILE A 104 -3.94 3.14 -6.16
N ILE A 105 -5.24 3.32 -5.92
CA ILE A 105 -5.73 4.32 -4.97
C ILE A 105 -6.69 3.62 -4.02
N ALA A 106 -6.45 3.76 -2.71
CA ALA A 106 -7.24 2.98 -1.76
C ALA A 106 -7.32 3.62 -0.38
N ASN A 107 -8.50 3.49 0.23
CA ASN A 107 -8.67 3.57 1.67
C ASN A 107 -8.64 2.13 2.19
N LEU A 108 -7.43 1.60 2.46
CA LEU A 108 -7.24 0.17 2.72
C LEU A 108 -7.79 -0.26 4.09
N PRO A 109 -8.49 -1.42 4.15
CA PRO A 109 -8.73 -2.07 5.44
C PRO A 109 -7.38 -2.40 6.08
N TYR A 110 -7.22 -2.04 7.35
CA TYR A 110 -5.91 -2.05 8.01
C TYR A 110 -5.28 -3.44 8.09
N TYR A 111 -6.11 -4.47 8.24
CA TYR A 111 -5.63 -5.85 8.45
C TYR A 111 -4.98 -6.48 7.21
N ILE A 112 -5.21 -5.94 6.00
CA ILE A 112 -4.62 -6.50 4.76
C ILE A 112 -3.36 -5.77 4.30
N THR A 113 -2.96 -4.68 4.95
CA THR A 113 -1.93 -3.75 4.45
C THR A 113 -0.63 -4.46 4.04
N GLY A 114 -0.09 -5.35 4.87
CA GLY A 114 1.18 -6.04 4.59
C GLY A 114 1.09 -6.94 3.37
N GLN A 115 0.06 -7.78 3.32
CA GLN A 115 -0.16 -8.71 2.19
C GLN A 115 -0.41 -7.94 0.89
N PHE A 116 -1.20 -6.87 0.99
CA PHE A 116 -1.53 -6.01 -0.15
C PHE A 116 -0.28 -5.36 -0.77
N LEU A 117 0.58 -4.75 0.07
CA LEU A 117 1.81 -4.08 -0.38
C LEU A 117 2.80 -5.07 -1.02
N LYS A 118 2.84 -6.31 -0.54
CA LYS A 118 3.65 -7.38 -1.15
C LYS A 118 3.08 -7.78 -2.52
N LYS A 119 1.77 -8.03 -2.57
CA LYS A 119 1.07 -8.52 -3.79
C LYS A 119 1.15 -7.54 -4.95
N PHE A 120 0.97 -6.24 -4.68
CA PHE A 120 0.89 -5.21 -5.71
C PHE A 120 2.17 -4.37 -5.81
N SER A 121 3.32 -4.96 -5.47
CA SER A 121 4.62 -4.27 -5.50
C SER A 121 4.97 -3.77 -6.91
N GLY A 122 5.56 -2.58 -6.97
CA GLY A 122 6.04 -1.99 -8.22
C GLY A 122 5.02 -1.12 -8.95
N ILE A 123 3.84 -0.92 -8.38
CA ILE A 123 2.82 -0.02 -8.95
C ILE A 123 2.81 1.28 -8.13
N PHE A 124 2.58 2.41 -8.80
CA PHE A 124 2.37 3.70 -8.12
C PHE A 124 1.14 3.59 -7.21
N MET A 125 1.26 4.06 -5.97
CA MET A 125 0.15 3.96 -5.01
C MET A 125 -0.07 5.26 -4.24
N VAL A 126 -1.34 5.60 -4.02
CA VAL A 126 -1.76 6.55 -2.97
C VAL A 126 -2.72 5.79 -2.06
N LEU A 127 -2.28 5.57 -0.83
CA LEU A 127 -3.00 4.71 0.12
C LEU A 127 -3.28 5.47 1.42
N MET A 128 -4.46 5.24 1.96
CA MET A 128 -4.76 5.64 3.33
C MET A 128 -4.61 4.41 4.23
N LEU A 129 -3.75 4.52 5.24
CA LEU A 129 -3.35 3.45 6.16
C LEU A 129 -3.46 3.94 7.61
N GLN A 130 -3.39 3.03 8.58
CA GLN A 130 -3.18 3.44 9.97
C GLN A 130 -1.92 4.29 10.10
N LYS A 131 -2.00 5.36 10.88
CA LYS A 131 -0.91 6.32 11.11
C LYS A 131 0.41 5.64 11.49
N GLU A 132 0.37 4.69 12.43
CA GLU A 132 1.58 4.00 12.89
C GLU A 132 2.18 3.07 11.82
N VAL A 133 1.34 2.44 11.00
CA VAL A 133 1.80 1.63 9.86
C VAL A 133 2.48 2.52 8.82
N ALA A 134 1.87 3.66 8.52
CA ALA A 134 2.44 4.65 7.59
C ALA A 134 3.79 5.18 8.08
N LYS A 135 3.86 5.55 9.37
CA LYS A 135 5.12 5.99 10.02
C LYS A 135 6.20 4.92 9.90
N ARG A 136 5.86 3.65 10.21
CA ARG A 136 6.79 2.53 10.14
C ARG A 136 7.31 2.31 8.71
N ILE A 137 6.44 2.39 7.70
CA ILE A 137 6.84 2.24 6.27
C ILE A 137 7.79 3.36 5.86
N CYS A 138 7.53 4.61 6.29
CA CYS A 138 8.26 5.80 5.85
C CYS A 138 9.45 6.14 6.77
N SER A 139 9.62 5.44 7.89
CA SER A 139 10.67 5.68 8.89
C SER A 139 12.08 5.56 8.29
N LYS A 140 13.04 6.31 8.83
CA LYS A 140 14.46 6.10 8.59
C LYS A 140 14.90 4.73 9.13
N LYS A 141 14.42 4.35 10.33
CA LYS A 141 14.65 3.02 10.90
C LYS A 141 13.96 1.95 10.04
N THR A 142 14.68 0.87 9.75
CA THR A 142 14.17 -0.22 8.92
C THR A 142 13.33 -1.21 9.73
N SER A 143 12.30 -1.76 9.11
CA SER A 143 11.51 -2.89 9.59
C SER A 143 11.26 -3.82 8.41
N LEU A 144 10.82 -5.05 8.64
CA LEU A 144 10.51 -5.98 7.54
C LEU A 144 9.48 -5.37 6.58
N LEU A 145 8.47 -4.65 7.10
CA LEU A 145 7.46 -4.01 6.26
C LEU A 145 8.05 -2.85 5.45
N SER A 146 8.84 -1.97 6.09
CA SER A 146 9.47 -0.85 5.37
C SER A 146 10.49 -1.37 4.35
N LEU A 147 11.26 -2.41 4.69
CA LEU A 147 12.19 -3.05 3.76
C LEU A 147 11.47 -3.60 2.53
N ALA A 148 10.33 -4.30 2.76
CA ALA A 148 9.50 -4.83 1.68
C ALA A 148 9.01 -3.73 0.73
N VAL A 149 8.58 -2.59 1.28
CA VAL A 149 8.10 -1.47 0.45
C VAL A 149 9.27 -0.74 -0.24
N LYS A 150 10.33 -0.43 0.53
CA LYS A 150 11.49 0.31 0.02
C LYS A 150 12.28 -0.48 -1.03
N SER A 151 12.15 -1.81 -1.07
CA SER A 151 12.81 -2.63 -2.10
C SER A 151 12.30 -2.33 -3.51
N TRP A 152 11.07 -1.81 -3.66
CA TRP A 152 10.50 -1.52 -4.97
C TRP A 152 9.93 -0.10 -5.11
N GLY A 153 9.88 0.69 -4.02
CA GLY A 153 9.24 1.99 -4.08
C GLY A 153 9.82 2.99 -3.07
N LYS A 154 9.55 4.25 -3.33
CA LYS A 154 9.89 5.39 -2.45
C LYS A 154 8.62 5.84 -1.72
N PRO A 155 8.36 5.34 -0.48
CA PRO A 155 7.20 5.78 0.30
C PRO A 155 7.44 7.14 0.93
N ARG A 156 6.38 7.97 0.97
CA ARG A 156 6.38 9.23 1.74
C ARG A 156 5.00 9.48 2.32
N ILE A 157 4.95 10.06 3.51
CA ILE A 157 3.71 10.54 4.12
C ILE A 157 3.33 11.86 3.44
N ILE A 158 2.06 11.96 3.03
CA ILE A 158 1.48 13.18 2.43
C ILE A 158 0.77 13.99 3.50
N SER A 159 -0.01 13.34 4.35
CA SER A 159 -0.80 14.00 5.39
C SER A 159 -1.24 13.00 6.44
N TYR A 160 -1.33 13.46 7.68
CA TYR A 160 -2.04 12.72 8.73
C TYR A 160 -3.53 13.03 8.64
N VAL A 161 -4.37 12.08 9.05
CA VAL A 161 -5.82 12.14 8.93
C VAL A 161 -6.43 11.72 10.26
N SER A 162 -7.12 12.65 10.91
CA SER A 162 -7.84 12.35 12.16
C SER A 162 -8.96 11.36 11.91
N GLY A 163 -9.24 10.51 12.90
CA GLY A 163 -10.40 9.61 12.88
C GLY A 163 -11.72 10.32 12.66
N SER A 164 -11.84 11.62 13.01
CA SER A 164 -13.04 12.43 12.77
C SER A 164 -13.40 12.60 11.28
N ALA A 165 -12.46 12.34 10.37
CA ALA A 165 -12.70 12.38 8.92
C ALA A 165 -13.56 11.22 8.40
N PHE A 166 -13.87 10.25 9.26
CA PHE A 166 -14.58 9.01 8.88
C PHE A 166 -15.91 8.85 9.64
N SER A 167 -16.77 8.02 9.08
CA SER A 167 -17.99 7.55 9.76
C SER A 167 -18.15 6.03 9.53
N PRO A 168 -18.23 5.23 10.59
CA PRO A 168 -17.96 5.61 11.98
C PRO A 168 -16.50 6.02 12.21
N LYS A 169 -16.24 6.69 13.32
CA LYS A 169 -14.87 7.11 13.71
C LYS A 169 -14.04 5.87 14.07
N PRO A 170 -12.87 5.64 13.45
CA PRO A 170 -11.98 4.56 13.85
C PRO A 170 -11.28 4.90 15.19
N LYS A 171 -10.80 3.85 15.86
CA LYS A 171 -10.08 3.99 17.16
C LYS A 171 -8.70 4.65 17.00
N VAL A 172 -8.15 4.66 15.79
CA VAL A 172 -6.78 5.17 15.52
C VAL A 172 -6.82 6.14 14.34
N ASP A 173 -5.90 7.09 14.35
CA ASP A 173 -5.70 8.00 13.22
C ASP A 173 -5.14 7.26 12.01
N SER A 174 -5.31 7.88 10.86
CA SER A 174 -4.79 7.40 9.57
C SER A 174 -3.69 8.32 9.05
N ALA A 175 -3.08 7.93 7.95
CA ALA A 175 -2.21 8.78 7.15
C ALA A 175 -2.36 8.42 5.67
N ILE A 176 -2.24 9.42 4.83
CA ILE A 176 -2.13 9.23 3.38
C ILE A 176 -0.64 9.05 3.09
N ILE A 177 -0.30 7.97 2.41
CA ILE A 177 1.05 7.76 1.88
C ILE A 177 1.01 7.69 0.36
N LYS A 178 2.10 8.15 -0.26
CA LYS A 178 2.36 8.00 -1.70
C LYS A 178 3.58 7.11 -1.85
N ILE A 179 3.51 6.11 -2.72
CA ILE A 179 4.63 5.22 -3.02
C ILE A 179 4.91 5.33 -4.52
N LEU A 180 6.08 5.88 -4.86
CA LEU A 180 6.56 5.97 -6.24
C LEU A 180 7.38 4.72 -6.54
N PRO A 181 7.06 3.94 -7.58
CA PRO A 181 7.87 2.77 -7.92
C PRO A 181 9.28 3.17 -8.35
N LEU A 182 10.26 2.35 -7.99
CA LEU A 182 11.65 2.52 -8.42
C LEU A 182 11.80 2.03 -9.87
N LYS A 183 12.67 2.66 -10.64
CA LYS A 183 13.07 2.17 -11.98
C LYS A 183 13.74 0.78 -11.87
N LYS A 184 14.61 0.61 -10.88
CA LYS A 184 15.29 -0.65 -10.58
C LYS A 184 15.01 -1.05 -9.13
N LYS A 185 14.47 -2.25 -8.94
CA LYS A 185 14.14 -2.79 -7.61
C LYS A 185 15.42 -3.31 -6.93
N TYR A 186 15.48 -3.17 -5.62
CA TYR A 186 16.52 -3.82 -4.80
C TYR A 186 16.20 -5.30 -4.65
N LYS A 187 17.19 -6.15 -4.82
CA LYS A 187 17.07 -7.61 -4.60
C LYS A 187 17.36 -7.89 -3.12
N ILE A 188 16.34 -8.27 -2.36
CA ILE A 188 16.45 -8.49 -0.92
C ILE A 188 16.18 -9.97 -0.59
N ASN A 189 17.11 -10.59 0.12
CA ASN A 189 16.90 -11.91 0.73
C ASN A 189 16.05 -11.75 1.99
N PHE A 190 14.75 -11.97 1.85
CA PHE A 190 13.80 -11.80 2.97
C PHE A 190 13.94 -12.89 4.04
N ALA A 191 14.50 -14.05 3.72
CA ALA A 191 14.78 -15.08 4.73
C ALA A 191 15.88 -14.58 5.69
N LEU A 192 16.97 -14.05 5.11
CA LEU A 192 18.05 -13.42 5.88
C LEU A 192 17.54 -12.25 6.73
N ALA A 193 16.73 -11.38 6.13
CA ALA A 193 16.18 -10.23 6.86
C ALA A 193 15.28 -10.70 8.02
N LYS A 194 14.43 -11.70 7.80
CA LYS A 194 13.53 -12.25 8.85
C LYS A 194 14.34 -12.83 10.03
N SER A 195 15.44 -13.57 9.77
CA SER A 195 16.27 -14.13 10.83
C SER A 195 16.87 -13.02 11.72
N ALA A 196 17.38 -11.96 11.10
CA ALA A 196 17.92 -10.82 11.86
C ALA A 196 16.83 -10.09 12.64
N PHE A 197 15.68 -9.82 12.03
CA PHE A 197 14.56 -9.09 12.69
C PHE A 197 13.84 -9.95 13.74
N ALA A 198 14.03 -11.26 13.80
CA ALA A 198 13.49 -12.12 14.87
C ALA A 198 14.05 -11.69 16.23
N GLN A 199 15.27 -11.16 16.25
CA GLN A 199 15.93 -10.65 17.47
C GLN A 199 16.29 -9.17 17.31
N LYS A 200 15.31 -8.36 16.89
CA LYS A 200 15.52 -6.94 16.50
C LYS A 200 16.21 -6.05 17.54
N ARG A 201 16.16 -6.42 18.83
CA ARG A 201 16.83 -5.67 19.92
C ARG A 201 18.31 -6.00 20.06
N LYS A 202 18.76 -7.14 19.51
CA LYS A 202 20.18 -7.54 19.54
C LYS A 202 20.96 -6.84 18.41
N GLN A 203 22.28 -6.72 18.61
CA GLN A 203 23.19 -6.28 17.55
C GLN A 203 23.20 -7.31 16.41
N ILE A 204 23.39 -6.84 15.19
CA ILE A 204 23.31 -7.69 14.01
C ILE A 204 24.39 -8.78 13.99
N GLY A 205 25.54 -8.50 14.62
CA GLY A 205 26.64 -9.48 14.79
C GLY A 205 26.27 -10.68 15.67
N ASN A 206 25.15 -10.60 16.43
CA ASN A 206 24.65 -11.70 17.24
C ASN A 206 23.54 -12.50 16.51
N THR A 207 23.18 -12.07 15.29
CA THR A 207 22.07 -12.68 14.55
C THR A 207 22.46 -13.15 13.14
N LEU A 208 23.52 -12.56 12.58
CA LEU A 208 24.05 -12.93 11.27
C LEU A 208 25.54 -13.30 11.39
N ASP A 209 26.02 -14.12 10.49
CA ASP A 209 27.42 -14.55 10.41
C ASP A 209 28.34 -13.33 10.34
N LYS A 210 29.37 -13.31 11.20
CA LYS A 210 30.39 -12.24 11.27
C LYS A 210 31.20 -12.14 9.99
N LYS A 211 31.49 -13.28 9.31
CA LYS A 211 32.21 -13.28 8.02
C LYS A 211 31.37 -12.58 6.94
N LEU A 212 30.05 -12.82 6.92
CA LEU A 212 29.11 -12.12 6.03
C LEU A 212 29.14 -10.61 6.27
N LEU A 213 29.04 -10.18 7.52
CA LEU A 213 29.05 -8.76 7.89
C LEU A 213 30.37 -8.09 7.51
N LYS A 214 31.51 -8.76 7.72
CA LYS A 214 32.85 -8.29 7.32
C LYS A 214 32.93 -8.09 5.79
N LYS A 215 32.49 -9.08 4.99
CA LYS A 215 32.43 -8.97 3.51
C LYS A 215 31.54 -7.83 3.06
N ALA A 216 30.43 -7.60 3.77
CA ALA A 216 29.47 -6.52 3.47
C ALA A 216 29.95 -5.15 3.97
N LYS A 217 31.05 -5.07 4.71
CA LYS A 217 31.56 -3.84 5.38
C LYS A 217 30.52 -3.21 6.30
N ILE A 218 29.77 -4.06 7.05
CA ILE A 218 28.71 -3.62 7.98
C ILE A 218 29.21 -3.79 9.41
N ASN A 219 29.10 -2.72 10.20
CA ASN A 219 29.47 -2.73 11.62
C ASN A 219 28.56 -3.72 12.38
N PRO A 220 29.10 -4.78 13.01
CA PRO A 220 28.34 -5.79 13.71
C PRO A 220 27.63 -5.27 14.98
N LYS A 221 27.99 -4.10 15.49
CA LYS A 221 27.35 -3.46 16.65
C LYS A 221 26.02 -2.79 16.31
N LEU A 222 25.71 -2.57 15.02
CA LEU A 222 24.42 -2.02 14.58
C LEU A 222 23.29 -3.02 14.87
N ARG A 223 22.06 -2.51 14.97
CA ARG A 223 20.86 -3.35 15.03
C ARG A 223 20.27 -3.53 13.61
N PRO A 224 19.48 -4.58 13.37
CA PRO A 224 18.86 -4.76 12.04
C PRO A 224 18.07 -3.53 11.55
N GLU A 225 17.46 -2.78 12.47
CA GLU A 225 16.70 -1.57 12.13
C GLU A 225 17.57 -0.38 11.69
N ASP A 226 18.86 -0.38 11.99
CA ASP A 226 19.82 0.69 11.64
C ASP A 226 20.35 0.53 10.20
N LEU A 227 20.22 -0.67 9.63
CA LEU A 227 20.66 -0.93 8.26
C LEU A 227 19.66 -0.36 7.24
N ASP A 228 20.19 0.37 6.26
CA ASP A 228 19.37 0.92 5.17
C ASP A 228 19.13 -0.14 4.08
N ILE A 229 18.38 0.23 3.05
CA ILE A 229 18.01 -0.68 1.95
C ILE A 229 19.25 -1.16 1.15
N LYS A 230 20.29 -0.32 1.03
CA LYS A 230 21.53 -0.67 0.31
C LYS A 230 22.33 -1.71 1.10
N ASN A 231 22.43 -1.54 2.42
CA ASN A 231 23.08 -2.53 3.29
C ASN A 231 22.39 -3.90 3.14
N TRP A 232 21.06 -3.93 3.16
CA TRP A 232 20.28 -5.17 3.00
C TRP A 232 20.46 -5.79 1.61
N GLU A 233 20.59 -4.98 0.55
CA GLU A 233 20.89 -5.48 -0.81
C GLU A 233 22.29 -6.10 -0.89
N ILE A 234 23.30 -5.44 -0.28
CA ILE A 234 24.68 -5.96 -0.25
C ILE A 234 24.70 -7.32 0.45
N LEU A 235 24.11 -7.41 1.65
CA LEU A 235 24.00 -8.68 2.39
C LEU A 235 23.31 -9.76 1.55
N SER A 236 22.26 -9.38 0.85
CA SER A 236 21.48 -10.33 0.03
C SER A 236 22.31 -10.88 -1.14
N LYS A 237 23.11 -10.02 -1.77
CA LYS A 237 23.99 -10.42 -2.91
C LYS A 237 25.12 -11.36 -2.47
N ILE A 238 25.65 -11.17 -1.25
CA ILE A 238 26.74 -12.03 -0.74
C ILE A 238 26.18 -13.40 -0.30
N CYS A 239 24.93 -13.44 0.16
CA CYS A 239 24.28 -14.66 0.66
C CYS A 239 23.59 -15.50 -0.42
N GLY A 240 23.37 -14.98 -1.59
CA GLY A 240 22.65 -15.66 -2.66
C GLY A 240 23.42 -15.87 -3.89
#